data_ecd12414629ed9e2d230211fa7d7a911
#
_entry.id   ecd12414629ed9e2d230211fa7d7a911
#
_cell.length_a   1.000
_cell.length_b   1.000
_cell.length_c   1.000
_cell.angle_alpha   90.00
_cell.angle_beta   90.00
_cell.angle_gamma   90.00
#
_symmetry.space_group_name_H-M   'P 1'
#
loop_
_entity.id
_entity.type
_entity.pdbx_description
1 polymer ?
#
loop_
_entity_poly.entity_id
_entity_poly.type
_entity_poly.pdbx_seq_one_letter_code
_entity_poly.pdbx_strand_id
1 'polypeptide(L)'
;MKKIAHTLIITALIMLSACGGRQTQTEGADAAAVDTKEVTAQQQSCSLSGTIGEDKAGIVLERNGNAVTGVVTRCDFCEPFNVEGTWRANSIVVEGFSLAGSHIKYELTVTGKTVQGTETLSAEGEVEEQDVAMTID
;
A
#
# COMPACT_ATOMS: atom_id res chain seq x y z
N MET A 1 -39.80 18.25 23.71
CA MET A 1 -39.30 17.96 24.75
C MET A 1 -39.13 16.56 24.98
N LYS A 2 -39.77 15.81 25.07
CA LYS A 2 -39.69 14.62 25.27
C LYS A 2 -38.82 13.86 24.46
N LYS A 3 -38.58 14.17 23.45
CA LYS A 3 -37.81 13.51 22.60
C LYS A 3 -36.48 13.23 23.08
N ILE A 4 -36.03 13.95 23.84
CA ILE A 4 -34.72 13.85 24.30
C ILE A 4 -34.49 12.57 24.98
N ALA A 5 -35.39 12.18 25.69
CA ALA A 5 -35.22 10.99 26.48
C ALA A 5 -34.91 9.76 25.67
N HIS A 6 -35.48 9.67 24.56
CA HIS A 6 -35.23 8.44 23.87
C HIS A 6 -33.90 8.41 23.23
N THR A 7 -33.38 9.49 23.00
CA THR A 7 -32.08 9.49 22.36
C THR A 7 -31.08 8.85 23.26
N LEU A 8 -31.22 9.11 24.47
CA LEU A 8 -30.29 8.59 25.39
C LEU A 8 -30.38 7.11 25.50
N ILE A 9 -31.51 6.64 25.39
CA ILE A 9 -31.70 5.25 25.53
C ILE A 9 -31.00 4.50 24.45
N ILE A 10 -31.04 5.05 23.31
CA ILE A 10 -30.42 4.42 22.21
C ILE A 10 -28.95 4.32 22.41
N THR A 11 -28.44 5.32 22.96
CA THR A 11 -27.03 5.33 23.12
C THR A 11 -26.60 4.26 24.08
N ALA A 12 -27.35 4.14 25.09
CA ALA A 12 -26.96 3.17 26.04
C ALA A 12 -27.03 1.79 25.41
N LEU A 13 -27.93 1.64 24.58
CA LEU A 13 -28.06 0.38 23.97
C LEU A 13 -26.90 0.04 23.11
N ILE A 14 -26.38 0.99 22.48
CA ILE A 14 -25.27 0.77 21.62
C ILE A 14 -24.10 0.28 22.41
N MET A 15 -24.01 0.78 23.57
CA MET A 15 -22.91 0.36 24.32
C MET A 15 -22.97 -1.09 24.56
N LEU A 16 -24.11 -1.57 24.74
CA LEU A 16 -24.21 -2.93 25.01
C LEU A 16 -23.78 -3.77 23.88
N SER A 17 -24.06 -3.32 22.77
CA SER A 17 -23.72 -4.11 21.64
C SER A 17 -22.24 -4.18 21.54
N ALA A 18 -21.63 -3.20 21.98
CA ALA A 18 -20.23 -3.22 21.86
C ALA A 18 -19.71 -4.30 22.72
N CYS A 19 -20.42 -4.62 23.66
CA CYS A 19 -19.92 -5.61 24.40
C CYS A 19 -19.96 -6.83 23.79
N GLY A 20 -20.44 -6.94 23.44
CA GLY A 20 -20.39 -8.05 22.96
C GLY A 20 -19.37 -8.79 22.77
N GLY A 21 -19.39 -8.83 23.30
CA GLY A 21 -18.83 -9.21 23.02
C GLY A 21 -18.13 -9.75 23.03
N ARG A 22 -18.07 -10.33 23.35
CA ARG A 22 -17.44 -10.57 23.24
C ARG A 22 -16.82 -11.02 23.13
N GLN A 23 -16.90 -11.34 23.25
CA GLN A 23 -16.49 -11.39 22.89
C GLN A 23 -15.82 -11.67 22.72
N THR A 24 -15.81 -12.39 22.98
CA THR A 24 -15.37 -12.31 22.54
C THR A 24 -14.63 -12.45 22.33
N GLN A 25 -14.51 -13.03 22.48
CA GLN A 25 -14.05 -12.79 21.99
C GLN A 25 -13.41 -12.67 21.71
N THR A 26 -13.43 -13.50 22.02
CA THR A 26 -13.08 -13.00 21.46
C THR A 26 -12.51 -12.67 21.25
N GLU A 27 -12.43 -13.17 21.43
CA GLU A 27 -12.20 -12.48 20.94
C GLU A 27 -11.92 -11.82 20.60
N GLY A 28 -11.92 -12.46 21.18
CA GLY A 28 -12.02 -11.58 20.57
C GLY A 28 -11.82 -10.91 20.43
N ALA A 29 -11.88 -11.31 20.52
CA ALA A 29 -12.03 -10.40 20.06
C ALA A 29 -11.91 -9.72 19.92
N ASP A 30 -12.06 -10.14 20.07
CA ASP A 30 -12.23 -9.21 19.65
C ASP A 30 -12.14 -8.44 19.49
N ALA A 31 -12.43 -8.83 19.75
CA ALA A 31 -12.66 -7.96 19.32
C ALA A 31 -12.65 -7.29 18.99
N ALA A 32 -12.83 -7.63 19.10
CA ALA A 32 -13.09 -6.89 18.54
C ALA A 32 -13.11 -6.38 18.04
N ALA A 33 -13.34 -6.68 18.10
CA ALA A 33 -13.61 -6.13 17.40
C ALA A 33 -13.62 -5.47 16.95
N VAL A 34 -13.75 -5.69 16.93
CA VAL A 34 -13.89 -5.02 16.32
C VAL A 34 -13.82 -4.39 15.80
N ASP A 35 -13.79 -4.73 15.71
CA ASP A 35 -13.75 -4.20 14.96
C ASP A 35 -13.32 -3.76 14.42
N THR A 36 -13.31 -4.22 14.27
CA THR A 36 -12.92 -3.84 13.62
C THR A 36 -12.73 -3.60 12.62
N LYS A 37 -13.24 -3.87 12.25
CA LYS A 37 -13.27 -3.67 11.20
C LYS A 37 -12.81 -2.85 10.67
N GLU A 38 -12.29 -2.67 10.90
CA GLU A 38 -11.82 -2.12 10.46
C GLU A 38 -11.31 -1.95 9.62
N VAL A 39 -11.66 -2.02 9.84
CA VAL A 39 -11.14 -1.83 9.10
C VAL A 39 -10.32 -2.24 8.46
N THR A 40 -10.14 -2.68 8.67
CA THR A 40 -9.44 -3.44 7.75
C THR A 40 -8.93 -2.57 6.68
N ALA A 41 -7.90 -1.88 6.98
CA ALA A 41 -7.15 -1.29 5.91
C ALA A 41 -6.96 -2.43 4.95
N GLN A 42 -7.64 -2.46 3.88
CA GLN A 42 -7.56 -3.52 2.97
C GLN A 42 -6.18 -3.55 2.42
N GLN A 43 -5.46 -4.55 2.79
CA GLN A 43 -4.18 -4.82 2.20
C GLN A 43 -4.46 -5.21 0.77
N GLN A 44 -3.99 -4.41 -0.14
CA GLN A 44 -4.26 -4.60 -1.54
C GLN A 44 -2.96 -4.89 -2.25
N SER A 45 -2.88 -6.02 -2.88
CA SER A 45 -1.69 -6.40 -3.64
C SER A 45 -1.90 -6.04 -5.12
N CYS A 46 -0.85 -5.60 -5.75
CA CYS A 46 -0.90 -5.15 -7.14
C CYS A 46 0.38 -5.54 -7.84
N SER A 47 0.28 -6.21 -8.96
CA SER A 47 1.43 -6.59 -9.78
C SER A 47 1.50 -5.70 -11.00
N LEU A 48 2.67 -5.20 -11.27
CA LEU A 48 2.95 -4.37 -12.44
C LEU A 48 3.96 -5.09 -13.31
N SER A 49 3.73 -5.11 -14.61
CA SER A 49 4.69 -5.69 -15.55
C SER A 49 4.90 -4.74 -16.72
N GLY A 50 6.10 -4.66 -17.20
CA GLY A 50 6.42 -3.73 -18.29
C GLY A 50 7.91 -3.52 -18.46
N THR A 51 8.31 -2.25 -18.64
CA THR A 51 9.71 -1.92 -18.87
C THR A 51 10.16 -0.74 -18.01
N ILE A 52 11.43 -0.74 -17.69
CA ILE A 52 12.14 0.39 -17.09
C ILE A 52 13.29 0.64 -18.04
N GLY A 53 13.25 1.79 -18.72
CA GLY A 53 14.13 2.02 -19.83
C GLY A 53 13.83 1.01 -20.93
N GLU A 54 14.83 0.23 -21.31
CA GLU A 54 14.63 -0.81 -22.33
C GLU A 54 14.52 -2.19 -21.73
N ASP A 55 14.65 -2.33 -20.43
CA ASP A 55 14.67 -3.63 -19.79
C ASP A 55 13.32 -4.05 -19.27
N LYS A 56 13.04 -5.34 -19.34
CA LYS A 56 11.81 -5.86 -18.80
C LYS A 56 11.89 -5.86 -17.30
N ALA A 57 10.80 -5.49 -16.67
CA ALA A 57 10.76 -5.37 -15.23
C ALA A 57 9.38 -5.72 -14.69
N GLY A 58 9.35 -6.11 -13.43
CA GLY A 58 8.11 -6.36 -12.71
C GLY A 58 8.21 -5.72 -11.34
N ILE A 59 7.10 -5.21 -10.85
CA ILE A 59 7.02 -4.65 -9.51
C ILE A 59 5.78 -5.22 -8.85
N VAL A 60 5.95 -5.82 -7.69
CA VAL A 60 4.82 -6.29 -6.89
C VAL A 60 4.70 -5.36 -5.70
N LEU A 61 3.57 -4.73 -5.54
CA LEU A 61 3.33 -3.76 -4.47
C LEU A 61 2.23 -4.25 -3.56
N GLU A 62 2.40 -4.00 -2.25
CA GLU A 62 1.39 -4.28 -1.25
C GLU A 62 1.06 -2.98 -0.56
N ARG A 63 -0.18 -2.58 -0.66
CA ARG A 63 -0.64 -1.30 -0.14
C ARG A 63 -1.42 -1.49 1.15
N ASN A 64 -1.17 -0.64 2.12
CA ASN A 64 -1.89 -0.62 3.36
C ASN A 64 -2.18 0.84 3.69
N GLY A 65 -3.38 1.29 3.37
CA GLY A 65 -3.73 2.70 3.48
C GLY A 65 -2.95 3.51 2.46
N ASN A 66 -2.13 4.43 2.92
CA ASN A 66 -1.24 5.19 2.05
C ASN A 66 0.19 4.64 2.03
N ALA A 67 0.49 3.69 2.89
CA ALA A 67 1.81 3.08 2.90
C ALA A 67 1.86 1.98 1.85
N VAL A 68 3.00 1.81 1.22
CA VAL A 68 3.19 0.74 0.25
C VAL A 68 4.58 0.17 0.40
N THR A 69 4.67 -1.15 0.29
CA THR A 69 5.95 -1.85 0.23
C THR A 69 5.91 -2.72 -1.01
N GLY A 70 7.05 -3.17 -1.46
CA GLY A 70 7.04 -4.02 -2.64
C GLY A 70 8.40 -4.60 -2.97
N VAL A 71 8.40 -5.33 -4.09
CA VAL A 71 9.60 -5.98 -4.60
C VAL A 71 9.69 -5.66 -6.08
N VAL A 72 10.86 -5.20 -6.49
CA VAL A 72 11.16 -4.90 -7.89
C VAL A 72 12.08 -5.99 -8.43
N THR A 73 11.75 -6.48 -9.62
CA THR A 73 12.57 -7.47 -10.33
C THR A 73 12.95 -6.89 -11.68
N ARG A 74 14.22 -6.83 -11.97
CA ARG A 74 14.74 -6.37 -13.25
C ARG A 74 15.68 -7.42 -13.80
N CYS A 75 15.65 -7.59 -15.11
CA CYS A 75 16.49 -8.60 -15.74
C CYS A 75 17.97 -8.25 -15.67
N ASP A 76 18.29 -6.99 -15.72
CA ASP A 76 19.69 -6.55 -15.73
C ASP A 76 20.37 -6.73 -14.38
N PHE A 77 19.63 -6.63 -13.28
CA PHE A 77 20.20 -6.88 -11.96
C PHE A 77 20.05 -8.33 -11.55
N CYS A 78 19.07 -9.02 -12.13
CA CYS A 78 18.75 -10.43 -11.86
C CYS A 78 18.47 -10.78 -10.42
N GLU A 79 18.42 -9.82 -9.53
CA GLU A 79 18.06 -10.06 -8.15
C GLU A 79 17.03 -9.05 -7.71
N PRO A 80 15.96 -9.51 -7.10
CA PRO A 80 14.91 -8.61 -6.64
C PRO A 80 15.38 -7.78 -5.47
N PHE A 81 14.85 -6.58 -5.34
CA PHE A 81 15.13 -5.73 -4.19
C PHE A 81 13.84 -5.13 -3.66
N ASN A 82 13.84 -4.79 -2.38
CA ASN A 82 12.66 -4.27 -1.72
C ASN A 82 12.56 -2.78 -1.88
N VAL A 83 11.33 -2.30 -1.96
CA VAL A 83 11.04 -0.86 -2.00
C VAL A 83 9.92 -0.56 -1.02
N GLU A 84 9.87 0.68 -0.53
CA GLU A 84 8.79 1.12 0.34
C GLU A 84 8.53 2.58 0.10
N GLY A 85 7.34 3.04 0.44
CA GLY A 85 6.98 4.43 0.24
C GLY A 85 5.50 4.69 0.39
N THR A 86 4.91 5.49 -0.51
CA THR A 86 3.52 5.89 -0.38
C THR A 86 2.78 5.75 -1.70
N TRP A 87 1.48 5.49 -1.58
CA TRP A 87 0.56 5.46 -2.71
C TRP A 87 -0.63 6.34 -2.34
N ARG A 88 -0.76 7.49 -2.98
CA ARG A 88 -1.84 8.43 -2.71
C ARG A 88 -2.55 8.74 -4.01
N ALA A 89 -3.87 8.55 -4.01
CA ALA A 89 -4.68 8.72 -5.20
C ALA A 89 -4.07 7.90 -6.35
N ASN A 90 -3.58 8.56 -7.37
CA ASN A 90 -2.98 7.89 -8.51
C ASN A 90 -1.46 8.03 -8.55
N SER A 91 -0.85 8.48 -7.47
CA SER A 91 0.61 8.68 -7.42
C SER A 91 1.26 7.68 -6.48
N ILE A 92 2.27 7.00 -6.96
CA ILE A 92 3.05 6.03 -6.19
C ILE A 92 4.49 6.53 -6.15
N VAL A 93 5.04 6.66 -4.95
CA VAL A 93 6.44 7.02 -4.78
C VAL A 93 7.04 5.97 -3.87
N VAL A 94 7.97 5.19 -4.37
CA VAL A 94 8.65 4.15 -3.59
C VAL A 94 10.14 4.22 -3.84
N GLU A 95 10.91 3.80 -2.87
CA GLU A 95 12.36 3.81 -3.00
C GLU A 95 12.97 2.64 -2.25
N GLY A 96 14.17 2.26 -2.60
CA GLY A 96 14.88 1.16 -1.99
C GLY A 96 16.34 1.16 -2.39
N PHE A 97 17.02 0.07 -2.08
CA PHE A 97 18.43 -0.06 -2.42
C PHE A 97 18.67 -1.37 -3.13
N SER A 98 19.46 -1.33 -4.19
CA SER A 98 19.90 -2.55 -4.85
C SER A 98 20.91 -3.26 -3.96
N LEU A 99 21.23 -4.50 -4.29
CA LEU A 99 22.22 -5.24 -3.53
C LEU A 99 23.60 -4.60 -3.65
N ALA A 100 23.83 -3.86 -4.71
CA ALA A 100 25.11 -3.16 -4.88
C ALA A 100 25.16 -1.86 -4.07
N GLY A 101 24.04 -1.48 -3.41
CA GLY A 101 24.01 -0.30 -2.57
C GLY A 101 23.53 0.95 -3.28
N SER A 102 23.12 0.85 -4.52
CA SER A 102 22.59 2.00 -5.24
C SER A 102 21.19 2.33 -4.73
N HIS A 103 20.93 3.60 -4.55
CA HIS A 103 19.59 4.06 -4.14
C HIS A 103 18.71 4.18 -5.39
N ILE A 104 17.53 3.63 -5.33
CA ILE A 104 16.62 3.62 -6.46
C ILE A 104 15.29 4.17 -6.01
N LYS A 105 14.75 5.13 -6.75
CA LYS A 105 13.47 5.76 -6.44
C LYS A 105 12.58 5.68 -7.66
N TYR A 106 11.32 5.35 -7.46
CA TYR A 106 10.31 5.33 -8.51
C TYR A 106 9.24 6.37 -8.20
N GLU A 107 8.92 7.20 -9.18
CA GLU A 107 7.81 8.15 -9.08
C GLU A 107 6.85 7.79 -10.20
N LEU A 108 5.74 7.18 -9.86
CA LEU A 108 4.83 6.58 -10.84
C LEU A 108 3.44 7.18 -10.76
N THR A 109 2.77 7.26 -11.89
CA THR A 109 1.39 7.71 -11.98
C THR A 109 0.54 6.60 -12.60
N VAL A 110 -0.58 6.31 -11.97
CA VAL A 110 -1.49 5.26 -12.39
C VAL A 110 -2.66 5.89 -13.15
N THR A 111 -2.94 5.42 -14.35
CA THR A 111 -4.10 5.87 -15.12
C THR A 111 -4.79 4.62 -15.67
N GLY A 112 -5.89 4.24 -15.03
CA GLY A 112 -6.56 2.99 -15.36
C GLY A 112 -5.65 1.83 -15.04
N LYS A 113 -5.27 1.06 -16.03
CA LYS A 113 -4.33 -0.04 -15.83
C LYS A 113 -2.92 0.33 -16.29
N THR A 114 -2.70 1.52 -16.74
CA THR A 114 -1.38 1.96 -17.21
C THR A 114 -0.66 2.67 -16.09
N VAL A 115 0.62 2.37 -15.92
CA VAL A 115 1.46 3.01 -14.92
C VAL A 115 2.68 3.56 -15.64
N GLN A 116 2.92 4.84 -15.49
CA GLN A 116 4.03 5.51 -16.15
C GLN A 116 4.74 6.39 -15.15
N GLY A 117 6.02 6.63 -15.37
CA GLY A 117 6.78 7.50 -14.49
C GLY A 117 8.26 7.40 -14.74
N THR A 118 9.04 7.62 -13.69
CA THR A 118 10.48 7.67 -13.78
C THR A 118 11.12 6.84 -12.68
N GLU A 119 12.19 6.16 -13.03
CA GLU A 119 13.10 5.57 -12.08
C GLU A 119 14.31 6.48 -11.98
N THR A 120 14.72 6.82 -10.78
CA THR A 120 15.96 7.57 -10.54
C THR A 120 16.92 6.65 -9.81
N LEU A 121 18.06 6.39 -10.43
CA LEU A 121 19.09 5.55 -9.84
C LEU A 121 20.24 6.46 -9.39
N SER A 122 20.63 6.35 -8.14
CA SER A 122 21.72 7.15 -7.60
C SER A 122 22.81 6.24 -7.05
N ALA A 123 24.02 6.37 -7.58
CA ALA A 123 25.15 5.56 -7.16
C ALA A 123 26.44 6.39 -7.22
N GLU A 124 27.18 6.41 -6.14
CA GLU A 124 28.52 7.03 -6.10
C GLU A 124 28.53 8.47 -6.59
N GLY A 125 27.47 9.19 -6.37
CA GLY A 125 27.39 10.60 -6.75
C GLY A 125 26.86 10.85 -8.15
N GLU A 126 26.58 9.80 -8.90
CA GLU A 126 25.96 9.95 -10.20
C GLU A 126 24.48 9.62 -10.11
N VAL A 127 23.69 10.26 -10.95
CA VAL A 127 22.25 10.09 -10.98
C VAL A 127 21.83 9.81 -12.41
N GLU A 128 21.07 8.73 -12.58
CA GLU A 128 20.56 8.35 -13.87
C GLU A 128 19.06 8.27 -13.78
N GLU A 129 18.35 8.66 -14.83
CA GLU A 129 16.90 8.56 -14.87
C GLU A 129 16.46 7.74 -16.05
N GLN A 130 15.47 6.92 -15.86
CA GLN A 130 14.91 6.08 -16.93
C GLN A 130 13.38 6.12 -16.87
N ASP A 131 12.77 6.03 -18.04
CA ASP A 131 11.31 6.01 -18.09
C ASP A 131 10.77 4.67 -17.65
N VAL A 132 9.65 4.69 -16.96
CA VAL A 132 8.94 3.49 -16.52
C VAL A 132 7.61 3.42 -17.27
N ALA A 133 7.34 2.29 -17.89
CA ALA A 133 6.09 2.05 -18.59
C ALA A 133 5.59 0.65 -18.26
N MET A 134 4.55 0.55 -17.47
CA MET A 134 4.04 -0.72 -16.96
C MET A 134 2.53 -0.80 -17.04
N THR A 135 2.02 -1.99 -16.84
CA THR A 135 0.58 -2.25 -16.80
C THR A 135 0.27 -3.01 -15.52
N ILE A 136 -0.88 -2.74 -14.95
CA ILE A 136 -1.36 -3.50 -13.80
C ILE A 136 -1.97 -4.80 -14.34
N ASP A 137 -1.48 -5.92 -13.86
CA ASP A 137 -1.93 -7.24 -14.29
C ASP A 137 -3.28 -7.64 -13.70
#